data_c71be94da6512493f3db32f62f100ec1
#
_entry.id   c71be94da6512493f3db32f62f100ec1
#
_cell.length_a   1.000
_cell.length_b   1.000
_cell.length_c   1.000
_cell.angle_alpha   90.00
_cell.angle_beta   90.00
_cell.angle_gamma   90.00
#
_symmetry.space_group_name_H-M   'P 1'
#
loop_
_entity.id
_entity.type
_entity.pdbx_description
1 polymer ?
#
loop_
_entity_poly.entity_id
_entity_poly.type
_entity_poly.pdbx_seq_one_letter_code
_entity_poly.pdbx_strand_id
1 'polypeptide(L)'
;MKKTLVCILALVLALMMAVPAFAAEPIMDPKDARVGVILYPSSNTTIQVMIHGFMETAENLGMKTLYIGGDTSDTAAVEQMLDSAIAQYDDLTAVCLNISNETRWQMAKQLTDAGIYVICCWSNLKEEDIEASGINREYLLGYHATPAYECGYEAGLNMGEAVGGKGTVAITQNTFAFNENEAARGFTEAIHEHYPEMKVLDPQLEGAEVTNGIAVITSIIQANFGDLVGAFGLTGTSAQTWSTAAADLGWEGYVIGMDATSANLDILEEGGVGALVAQPMYGAYSDCAKHIYDFLSGEEVPFENWVECPTITAEQAPEYRDILNGVDVYESVFE
;
A
#
# COMPACT_ATOMS: atom_id res chain seq x y z
N MET A 1 -16.01 -27.98 54.25
CA MET A 1 -14.76 -28.15 53.47
C MET A 1 -14.89 -27.90 51.98
N LYS A 2 -15.84 -28.48 51.21
CA LYS A 2 -15.94 -28.26 49.76
C LYS A 2 -16.26 -26.81 49.35
N LYS A 3 -17.10 -26.07 50.10
CA LYS A 3 -17.47 -24.66 49.81
C LYS A 3 -16.32 -23.69 50.10
N THR A 4 -15.50 -23.95 51.12
CA THR A 4 -14.34 -23.12 51.46
C THR A 4 -13.23 -23.30 50.42
N LEU A 5 -13.06 -24.50 49.86
CA LEU A 5 -12.06 -24.76 48.84
C LEU A 5 -12.42 -24.07 47.48
N VAL A 6 -13.72 -24.01 47.14
CA VAL A 6 -14.20 -23.32 45.93
C VAL A 6 -14.02 -21.81 46.06
N CYS A 7 -14.23 -21.21 47.22
CA CYS A 7 -14.02 -19.79 47.46
C CYS A 7 -12.53 -19.41 47.40
N ILE A 8 -11.64 -20.25 47.91
CA ILE A 8 -10.19 -20.03 47.84
C ILE A 8 -9.71 -20.18 46.40
N LEU A 9 -10.20 -21.14 45.62
CA LEU A 9 -9.83 -21.32 44.22
C LEU A 9 -10.33 -20.12 43.35
N ALA A 10 -11.54 -19.59 43.61
CA ALA A 10 -12.07 -18.43 42.95
C ALA A 10 -11.30 -17.15 43.29
N LEU A 11 -10.83 -17.01 44.54
CA LEU A 11 -10.00 -15.87 44.96
C LEU A 11 -8.61 -15.91 44.32
N VAL A 12 -8.01 -17.10 44.19
CA VAL A 12 -6.70 -17.28 43.52
C VAL A 12 -6.80 -17.04 42.03
N LEU A 13 -7.89 -17.48 41.35
CA LEU A 13 -8.14 -17.16 39.95
C LEU A 13 -8.40 -15.65 39.73
N ALA A 14 -9.10 -14.97 40.64
CA ALA A 14 -9.30 -13.53 40.55
C ALA A 14 -8.02 -12.72 40.79
N LEU A 15 -7.12 -13.20 41.67
CA LEU A 15 -5.80 -12.59 41.84
C LEU A 15 -4.86 -12.84 40.64
N MET A 16 -5.00 -13.96 39.90
CA MET A 16 -4.21 -14.21 38.69
C MET A 16 -4.69 -13.39 37.48
N MET A 17 -5.93 -12.88 37.50
CA MET A 17 -6.43 -11.98 36.45
C MET A 17 -6.13 -10.49 36.71
N ALA A 18 -5.60 -10.15 37.87
CA ALA A 18 -5.17 -8.80 38.23
C ALA A 18 -3.63 -8.69 38.15
N VAL A 19 -3.03 -9.24 37.08
CA VAL A 19 -1.70 -8.77 36.67
C VAL A 19 -1.98 -7.40 36.02
N PRO A 20 -1.58 -6.27 36.63
CA PRO A 20 -1.60 -5.03 35.91
C PRO A 20 -0.77 -5.30 34.64
N ALA A 21 -1.36 -5.07 33.47
CA ALA A 21 -0.56 -4.89 32.27
C ALA A 21 0.37 -3.70 32.64
N PHE A 22 1.61 -4.00 33.00
CA PHE A 22 2.63 -2.97 33.06
C PHE A 22 2.73 -2.50 31.59
N ALA A 23 2.10 -1.35 31.31
CA ALA A 23 2.44 -0.62 30.11
C ALA A 23 3.97 -0.45 30.17
N ALA A 24 4.66 -0.83 29.13
CA ALA A 24 6.09 -0.57 29.05
C ALA A 24 6.31 0.93 29.26
N GLU A 25 7.40 1.32 29.91
CA GLU A 25 7.70 2.74 30.04
C GLU A 25 7.86 3.34 28.63
N PRO A 26 7.28 4.52 28.36
CA PRO A 26 7.46 5.20 27.07
C PRO A 26 8.96 5.33 26.75
N ILE A 27 9.31 5.11 25.49
CA ILE A 27 10.68 5.35 25.00
C ILE A 27 10.98 6.84 25.09
N MET A 28 9.99 7.67 24.70
CA MET A 28 9.99 9.12 24.87
C MET A 28 8.55 9.64 24.78
N ASP A 29 8.30 10.90 25.15
CA ASP A 29 7.02 11.55 24.83
C ASP A 29 6.96 11.77 23.31
N PRO A 30 6.00 11.17 22.58
CA PRO A 30 5.89 11.36 21.13
C PRO A 30 5.81 12.82 20.67
N LYS A 31 5.35 13.74 21.53
CA LYS A 31 5.29 15.18 21.22
C LYS A 31 6.65 15.84 21.12
N ASP A 32 7.67 15.24 21.71
CA ASP A 32 9.04 15.71 21.62
C ASP A 32 9.74 15.18 20.36
N ALA A 33 9.23 14.08 19.77
CA ALA A 33 9.76 13.45 18.57
C ALA A 33 9.49 14.29 17.31
N ARG A 34 10.46 14.34 16.42
CA ARG A 34 10.29 14.70 15.03
C ARG A 34 10.28 13.44 14.18
N VAL A 35 9.25 13.28 13.36
CA VAL A 35 9.11 12.13 12.46
C VAL A 35 9.12 12.59 11.00
N GLY A 36 9.83 11.84 10.15
CA GLY A 36 10.02 12.19 8.75
C GLY A 36 9.38 11.19 7.79
N VAL A 37 9.09 11.65 6.57
CA VAL A 37 8.73 10.79 5.46
C VAL A 37 9.60 11.10 4.25
N ILE A 38 10.11 10.05 3.57
CA ILE A 38 10.91 10.15 2.35
C ILE A 38 10.09 9.64 1.18
N LEU A 39 9.58 10.55 0.35
CA LEU A 39 8.81 10.26 -0.86
C LEU A 39 9.13 11.27 -1.95
N TYR A 40 9.16 10.84 -3.21
CA TYR A 40 9.42 11.69 -4.38
C TYR A 40 9.07 11.00 -5.69
N PRO A 41 8.78 11.73 -6.80
CA PRO A 41 8.72 13.19 -6.90
C PRO A 41 7.42 13.78 -6.35
N SER A 42 7.48 14.99 -5.76
CA SER A 42 6.32 15.67 -5.16
C SER A 42 5.28 16.13 -6.16
N SER A 43 5.63 16.28 -7.44
CA SER A 43 4.66 16.57 -8.51
C SER A 43 3.69 15.44 -8.82
N ASN A 44 3.97 14.21 -8.34
CA ASN A 44 3.08 13.08 -8.48
C ASN A 44 1.96 13.15 -7.43
N THR A 45 0.70 13.25 -7.88
CA THR A 45 -0.48 13.38 -6.99
C THR A 45 -0.65 12.19 -6.05
N THR A 46 -0.32 10.97 -6.48
CA THR A 46 -0.33 9.78 -5.63
C THR A 46 0.69 9.88 -4.51
N ILE A 47 1.89 10.40 -4.80
CA ILE A 47 2.92 10.66 -3.79
C ILE A 47 2.44 11.72 -2.78
N GLN A 48 1.73 12.76 -3.21
CA GLN A 48 1.14 13.75 -2.29
C GLN A 48 0.10 13.14 -1.36
N VAL A 49 -0.73 12.21 -1.84
CA VAL A 49 -1.69 11.47 -0.99
C VAL A 49 -0.95 10.68 0.10
N MET A 50 0.15 10.02 -0.24
CA MET A 50 0.97 9.26 0.70
C MET A 50 1.64 10.19 1.74
N ILE A 51 2.25 11.31 1.28
CA ILE A 51 2.86 12.31 2.17
C ILE A 51 1.81 12.86 3.12
N HIS A 52 0.65 13.26 2.61
CA HIS A 52 -0.45 13.80 3.40
C HIS A 52 -0.90 12.81 4.47
N GLY A 53 -1.11 11.53 4.14
CA GLY A 53 -1.50 10.50 5.10
C GLY A 53 -0.54 10.37 6.27
N PHE A 54 0.76 10.42 6.01
CA PHE A 54 1.77 10.38 7.06
C PHE A 54 1.81 11.66 7.89
N MET A 55 1.93 12.82 7.21
CA MET A 55 2.14 14.11 7.84
C MET A 55 0.94 14.53 8.69
N GLU A 56 -0.27 14.50 8.12
CA GLU A 56 -1.50 14.85 8.84
C GLU A 56 -1.71 13.96 10.08
N THR A 57 -1.49 12.65 9.94
CA THR A 57 -1.65 11.73 11.08
C THR A 57 -0.62 12.01 12.17
N ALA A 58 0.63 12.21 11.80
CA ALA A 58 1.69 12.55 12.77
C ALA A 58 1.40 13.87 13.50
N GLU A 59 0.95 14.88 12.78
CA GLU A 59 0.56 16.19 13.35
C GLU A 59 -0.65 16.08 14.28
N ASN A 60 -1.68 15.34 13.88
CA ASN A 60 -2.87 15.11 14.71
C ASN A 60 -2.55 14.34 16.00
N LEU A 61 -1.51 13.48 15.98
CA LEU A 61 -0.99 12.79 17.15
C LEU A 61 -0.04 13.69 17.99
N GLY A 62 0.25 14.90 17.51
CA GLY A 62 1.06 15.91 18.21
C GLY A 62 2.57 15.77 18.02
N MET A 63 3.03 14.91 17.10
CA MET A 63 4.45 14.81 16.73
C MET A 63 4.87 15.99 15.83
N LYS A 64 6.15 16.33 15.84
CA LYS A 64 6.73 17.27 14.87
C LYS A 64 6.99 16.52 13.57
N THR A 65 6.70 17.12 12.43
CA THR A 65 6.81 16.47 11.12
C THR A 65 7.97 17.02 10.29
N LEU A 66 8.44 16.21 9.32
CA LEU A 66 9.46 16.60 8.36
C LEU A 66 9.23 15.86 7.04
N TYR A 67 9.03 16.60 5.95
CA TYR A 67 9.02 16.03 4.63
C TYR A 67 10.44 16.11 4.02
N ILE A 68 10.98 14.94 3.62
CA ILE A 68 12.30 14.80 3.00
C ILE A 68 12.09 14.29 1.58
N GLY A 69 12.23 15.17 0.60
CA GLY A 69 11.97 14.87 -0.80
C GLY A 69 11.84 16.16 -1.60
N GLY A 70 11.16 16.10 -2.72
CA GLY A 70 10.95 17.26 -3.58
C GLY A 70 10.46 16.84 -4.96
N ASP A 71 10.32 17.80 -5.88
CA ASP A 71 9.93 17.54 -7.26
C ASP A 71 11.13 17.06 -8.11
N THR A 72 11.74 15.98 -7.65
CA THR A 72 12.89 15.38 -8.32
C THR A 72 12.74 13.86 -8.39
N SER A 73 13.24 13.26 -9.47
CA SER A 73 13.47 11.81 -9.59
C SER A 73 14.94 11.44 -9.35
N ASP A 74 15.79 12.43 -9.03
CA ASP A 74 17.21 12.22 -8.77
C ASP A 74 17.41 11.73 -7.32
N THR A 75 17.70 10.46 -7.19
CA THR A 75 17.94 9.82 -5.90
C THR A 75 19.12 10.44 -5.15
N ALA A 76 20.19 10.89 -5.86
CA ALA A 76 21.34 11.50 -5.21
C ALA A 76 20.97 12.88 -4.59
N ALA A 77 20.04 13.61 -5.19
CA ALA A 77 19.51 14.84 -4.60
C ALA A 77 18.75 14.54 -3.30
N VAL A 78 17.96 13.47 -3.27
CA VAL A 78 17.22 13.07 -2.06
C VAL A 78 18.15 12.55 -0.98
N GLU A 79 19.24 11.86 -1.32
CA GLU A 79 20.28 11.48 -0.35
C GLU A 79 20.92 12.71 0.30
N GLN A 80 21.19 13.79 -0.46
CA GLN A 80 21.70 15.04 0.10
C GLN A 80 20.68 15.74 1.02
N MET A 81 19.38 15.66 0.69
CA MET A 81 18.33 16.16 1.57
C MET A 81 18.27 15.36 2.87
N LEU A 82 18.45 14.05 2.80
CA LEU A 82 18.52 13.19 3.98
C LEU A 82 19.74 13.51 4.84
N ASP A 83 20.93 13.69 4.25
CA ASP A 83 22.14 14.15 4.96
C ASP A 83 21.87 15.46 5.69
N SER A 84 21.22 16.40 5.00
CA SER A 84 20.86 17.70 5.57
C SER A 84 19.86 17.58 6.72
N ALA A 85 18.87 16.69 6.59
CA ALA A 85 17.88 16.42 7.64
C ALA A 85 18.54 15.88 8.91
N ILE A 86 19.40 14.87 8.76
CA ILE A 86 20.14 14.26 9.87
C ILE A 86 21.05 15.31 10.57
N ALA A 87 21.68 16.19 9.80
CA ALA A 87 22.60 17.20 10.35
C ALA A 87 21.90 18.38 11.01
N GLN A 88 20.67 18.72 10.58
CA GLN A 88 19.95 19.92 11.05
C GLN A 88 18.97 19.64 12.19
N TYR A 89 18.46 18.42 12.29
CA TYR A 89 17.41 18.05 13.23
C TYR A 89 17.91 16.96 14.20
N ASP A 90 18.47 17.38 15.31
CA ASP A 90 18.93 16.51 16.39
C ASP A 90 17.77 15.79 17.11
N ASP A 91 16.52 16.27 16.91
CA ASP A 91 15.29 15.67 17.39
C ASP A 91 14.63 14.73 16.34
N LEU A 92 15.26 14.48 15.17
CA LEU A 92 14.75 13.53 14.17
C LEU A 92 14.83 12.11 14.74
N THR A 93 13.69 11.57 15.09
CA THR A 93 13.56 10.32 15.86
C THR A 93 13.24 9.12 15.00
N ALA A 94 12.35 9.28 14.01
CA ALA A 94 11.94 8.19 13.13
C ALA A 94 11.64 8.69 11.71
N VAL A 95 11.84 7.81 10.72
CA VAL A 95 11.57 8.11 9.30
C VAL A 95 10.82 6.95 8.65
N CYS A 96 9.76 7.28 7.92
CA CYS A 96 9.05 6.38 7.02
C CYS A 96 9.60 6.49 5.61
N LEU A 97 9.93 5.37 4.98
CA LEU A 97 10.31 5.32 3.56
C LEU A 97 9.93 3.99 2.92
N ASN A 98 9.80 3.98 1.60
CA ASN A 98 9.65 2.75 0.82
C ASN A 98 11.05 2.14 0.57
N ILE A 99 11.29 0.91 1.05
CA ILE A 99 12.56 0.20 0.84
C ILE A 99 12.38 -0.83 -0.29
N SER A 100 12.49 -0.39 -1.53
CA SER A 100 12.21 -1.21 -2.71
C SER A 100 13.44 -1.51 -3.59
N ASN A 101 14.59 -0.94 -3.28
CA ASN A 101 15.83 -1.14 -4.04
C ASN A 101 17.09 -0.87 -3.19
N GLU A 102 18.26 -1.16 -3.74
CA GLU A 102 19.55 -1.03 -3.07
C GLU A 102 19.80 0.37 -2.47
N THR A 103 19.51 1.43 -3.22
CA THR A 103 19.71 2.80 -2.73
C THR A 103 18.81 3.12 -1.53
N ARG A 104 17.57 2.61 -1.52
CA ARG A 104 16.66 2.77 -0.39
C ARG A 104 17.13 2.00 0.84
N TRP A 105 17.73 0.83 0.65
CA TRP A 105 18.41 0.11 1.74
C TRP A 105 19.57 0.91 2.32
N GLN A 106 20.36 1.60 1.47
CA GLN A 106 21.45 2.46 1.92
C GLN A 106 20.95 3.66 2.73
N MET A 107 19.84 4.32 2.30
CA MET A 107 19.18 5.37 3.08
C MET A 107 18.68 4.85 4.45
N ALA A 108 18.03 3.69 4.46
CA ALA A 108 17.57 3.07 5.70
C ALA A 108 18.73 2.73 6.64
N LYS A 109 19.84 2.20 6.08
CA LYS A 109 21.04 1.93 6.85
C LYS A 109 21.65 3.19 7.44
N GLN A 110 21.75 4.28 6.67
CA GLN A 110 22.25 5.55 7.14
C GLN A 110 21.45 6.10 8.32
N LEU A 111 20.10 6.04 8.24
CA LEU A 111 19.21 6.45 9.33
C LEU A 111 19.44 5.61 10.58
N THR A 112 19.45 4.28 10.46
CA THR A 112 19.62 3.40 11.60
C THR A 112 21.01 3.45 12.21
N ASP A 113 22.07 3.70 11.42
CA ASP A 113 23.42 3.96 11.92
C ASP A 113 23.50 5.29 12.69
N ALA A 114 22.67 6.26 12.36
CA ALA A 114 22.50 7.51 13.12
C ALA A 114 21.61 7.40 14.36
N GLY A 115 21.07 6.21 14.65
CA GLY A 115 20.17 5.99 15.79
C GLY A 115 18.74 6.49 15.54
N ILE A 116 18.32 6.64 14.27
CA ILE A 116 16.99 7.07 13.86
C ILE A 116 16.19 5.83 13.48
N TYR A 117 15.00 5.69 14.07
CA TYR A 117 14.12 4.57 13.76
C TYR A 117 13.60 4.64 12.32
N VAL A 118 13.45 3.48 11.70
CA VAL A 118 12.96 3.35 10.33
C VAL A 118 11.74 2.45 10.30
N ILE A 119 10.68 2.92 9.65
CA ILE A 119 9.54 2.09 9.25
C ILE A 119 9.44 2.05 7.74
N CYS A 120 9.26 0.86 7.18
CA CYS A 120 9.05 0.70 5.76
C CYS A 120 7.56 0.78 5.43
N CYS A 121 7.21 1.49 4.37
CA CYS A 121 5.86 1.44 3.81
C CYS A 121 5.91 0.93 2.37
N TRP A 122 4.90 0.18 1.97
CA TRP A 122 4.68 -0.29 0.61
C TRP A 122 5.60 -1.43 0.11
N SER A 123 6.51 -1.91 0.93
CA SER A 123 7.33 -3.09 0.61
C SER A 123 7.41 -4.01 1.83
N ASN A 124 7.22 -5.29 1.62
CA ASN A 124 7.53 -6.29 2.63
C ASN A 124 9.06 -6.48 2.70
N LEU A 125 9.55 -6.63 3.90
CA LEU A 125 10.99 -6.80 4.17
C LEU A 125 11.28 -8.26 4.47
N LYS A 126 12.05 -8.91 3.60
CA LYS A 126 12.49 -10.28 3.83
C LYS A 126 13.70 -10.31 4.75
N GLU A 127 13.77 -11.28 5.65
CA GLU A 127 14.88 -11.40 6.60
C GLU A 127 16.24 -11.49 5.89
N GLU A 128 16.31 -12.20 4.77
CA GLU A 128 17.54 -12.32 3.94
C GLU A 128 18.04 -10.97 3.41
N ASP A 129 17.12 -10.06 3.03
CA ASP A 129 17.46 -8.72 2.53
C ASP A 129 17.88 -7.80 3.70
N ILE A 130 17.21 -7.92 4.85
CA ILE A 130 17.56 -7.19 6.08
C ILE A 130 19.00 -7.56 6.50
N GLU A 131 19.32 -8.86 6.56
CA GLU A 131 20.65 -9.33 6.90
C GLU A 131 21.71 -8.85 5.88
N ALA A 132 21.42 -8.96 4.58
CA ALA A 132 22.33 -8.56 3.50
C ALA A 132 22.61 -7.04 3.48
N SER A 133 21.63 -6.21 3.85
CA SER A 133 21.77 -4.75 3.84
C SER A 133 22.72 -4.22 4.92
N GLY A 134 22.92 -4.98 6.00
CA GLY A 134 23.70 -4.55 7.15
C GLY A 134 23.04 -3.40 7.94
N ILE A 135 21.73 -3.23 7.83
CA ILE A 135 20.94 -2.26 8.62
C ILE A 135 21.02 -2.61 10.11
N ASN A 136 21.02 -1.59 10.98
CA ASN A 136 20.91 -1.83 12.41
C ASN A 136 19.47 -2.23 12.78
N ARG A 137 19.27 -3.53 13.02
CA ARG A 137 17.98 -4.15 13.29
C ARG A 137 17.24 -3.53 14.49
N GLU A 138 17.97 -3.00 15.48
CA GLU A 138 17.40 -2.36 16.67
C GLU A 138 16.56 -1.12 16.32
N TYR A 139 16.93 -0.43 15.23
CA TYR A 139 16.24 0.77 14.76
C TYR A 139 15.28 0.52 13.61
N LEU A 140 15.06 -0.72 13.20
CA LEU A 140 14.08 -1.08 12.16
C LEU A 140 12.77 -1.52 12.83
N LEU A 141 11.73 -0.66 12.78
CA LEU A 141 10.45 -0.90 13.43
C LEU A 141 9.60 -1.97 12.73
N GLY A 142 9.77 -2.12 11.43
CA GLY A 142 9.01 -3.06 10.64
C GLY A 142 8.49 -2.47 9.33
N TYR A 143 7.39 -3.03 8.84
CA TYR A 143 6.81 -2.58 7.57
C TYR A 143 5.28 -2.63 7.55
N HIS A 144 4.70 -1.77 6.71
CA HIS A 144 3.32 -1.84 6.25
C HIS A 144 3.32 -2.12 4.75
N ALA A 145 2.74 -3.24 4.33
CA ALA A 145 2.69 -3.67 2.93
C ALA A 145 1.29 -4.15 2.54
N THR A 146 0.99 -4.09 1.25
CA THR A 146 -0.25 -4.65 0.72
C THR A 146 -0.05 -6.14 0.42
N PRO A 147 -1.00 -6.99 0.79
CA PRO A 147 -0.96 -8.41 0.47
C PRO A 147 -1.38 -8.62 -1.00
N ALA A 148 -0.43 -8.47 -1.93
CA ALA A 148 -0.70 -8.45 -3.36
C ALA A 148 -1.43 -9.70 -3.88
N TYR A 149 -1.08 -10.88 -3.35
CA TYR A 149 -1.77 -12.12 -3.69
C TYR A 149 -3.24 -12.08 -3.28
N GLU A 150 -3.52 -11.70 -2.03
CA GLU A 150 -4.87 -11.64 -1.48
C GLU A 150 -5.73 -10.59 -2.19
N CYS A 151 -5.14 -9.43 -2.54
CA CYS A 151 -5.81 -8.42 -3.35
C CYS A 151 -6.20 -8.97 -4.73
N GLY A 152 -5.30 -9.70 -5.37
CA GLY A 152 -5.59 -10.38 -6.63
C GLY A 152 -6.64 -11.47 -6.50
N TYR A 153 -6.58 -12.26 -5.42
CA TYR A 153 -7.55 -13.31 -5.14
C TYR A 153 -8.96 -12.74 -4.96
N GLU A 154 -9.10 -11.66 -4.18
CA GLU A 154 -10.38 -10.93 -4.02
C GLU A 154 -10.89 -10.38 -5.35
N ALA A 155 -10.02 -9.77 -6.17
CA ALA A 155 -10.38 -9.30 -7.50
C ALA A 155 -10.86 -10.45 -8.40
N GLY A 156 -10.27 -11.65 -8.28
CA GLY A 156 -10.71 -12.86 -8.99
C GLY A 156 -12.10 -13.33 -8.58
N LEU A 157 -12.40 -13.32 -7.29
CA LEU A 157 -13.76 -13.63 -6.78
C LEU A 157 -14.78 -12.62 -7.30
N ASN A 158 -14.47 -11.33 -7.21
CA ASN A 158 -15.32 -10.26 -7.73
C ASN A 158 -15.57 -10.40 -9.24
N MET A 159 -14.51 -10.66 -10.03
CA MET A 159 -14.63 -10.91 -11.46
C MET A 159 -15.57 -12.08 -11.76
N GLY A 160 -15.36 -13.21 -11.10
CA GLY A 160 -16.17 -14.42 -11.35
C GLY A 160 -17.65 -14.21 -11.02
N GLU A 161 -17.96 -13.50 -9.93
CA GLU A 161 -19.33 -13.14 -9.58
C GLU A 161 -19.95 -12.19 -10.62
N ALA A 162 -19.22 -11.12 -11.00
CA ALA A 162 -19.70 -10.09 -11.91
C ALA A 162 -20.03 -10.65 -13.31
N VAL A 163 -19.21 -11.60 -13.84
CA VAL A 163 -19.43 -12.18 -15.18
C VAL A 163 -20.24 -13.48 -15.17
N GLY A 164 -20.71 -13.92 -14.00
CA GLY A 164 -21.52 -15.14 -13.86
C GLY A 164 -20.75 -16.44 -14.00
N GLY A 165 -19.46 -16.46 -13.73
CA GLY A 165 -18.60 -17.63 -13.59
C GLY A 165 -18.28 -18.35 -14.91
N LYS A 166 -18.38 -17.71 -16.08
CA LYS A 166 -18.16 -18.31 -17.41
C LYS A 166 -17.46 -17.34 -18.34
N GLY A 167 -16.71 -17.89 -19.32
CA GLY A 167 -16.03 -17.15 -20.37
C GLY A 167 -14.55 -16.96 -20.10
N THR A 168 -13.91 -16.15 -20.92
CA THR A 168 -12.47 -15.89 -20.86
C THR A 168 -12.21 -14.53 -20.21
N VAL A 169 -11.21 -14.45 -19.34
CA VAL A 169 -10.74 -13.18 -18.75
C VAL A 169 -9.27 -12.98 -19.05
N ALA A 170 -8.87 -11.72 -19.22
CA ALA A 170 -7.48 -11.32 -19.48
C ALA A 170 -6.84 -10.68 -18.25
N ILE A 171 -5.51 -10.74 -18.18
CA ILE A 171 -4.70 -10.01 -17.20
C ILE A 171 -3.69 -9.16 -17.95
N THR A 172 -3.57 -7.88 -17.57
CA THR A 172 -2.51 -6.99 -18.08
C THR A 172 -1.66 -6.42 -16.94
N GLN A 173 -0.36 -6.26 -17.19
CA GLN A 173 0.66 -5.82 -16.23
C GLN A 173 1.51 -4.72 -16.84
N ASN A 174 2.12 -3.88 -15.99
CA ASN A 174 3.12 -2.90 -16.44
C ASN A 174 4.46 -3.60 -16.75
N THR A 175 4.89 -4.41 -15.78
CA THR A 175 6.12 -5.22 -15.86
C THR A 175 5.81 -6.57 -15.22
N PHE A 176 6.70 -7.52 -15.25
CA PHE A 176 6.53 -8.75 -14.47
C PHE A 176 7.18 -8.60 -13.07
N ALA A 177 6.90 -7.48 -12.39
CA ALA A 177 7.35 -7.25 -11.03
C ALA A 177 6.69 -8.21 -10.04
N PHE A 178 7.34 -8.41 -8.88
CA PHE A 178 6.89 -9.38 -7.89
C PHE A 178 5.43 -9.17 -7.47
N ASN A 179 5.04 -7.95 -7.09
CA ASN A 179 3.69 -7.66 -6.62
C ASN A 179 2.63 -7.86 -7.72
N GLU A 180 2.91 -7.45 -8.96
CA GLU A 180 2.01 -7.68 -10.09
C GLU A 180 1.86 -9.18 -10.38
N ASN A 181 2.96 -9.95 -10.31
CA ASN A 181 2.90 -11.40 -10.50
C ASN A 181 2.11 -12.10 -9.39
N GLU A 182 2.28 -11.68 -8.12
CA GLU A 182 1.51 -12.25 -7.01
C GLU A 182 0.02 -11.90 -7.12
N ALA A 183 -0.34 -10.68 -7.51
CA ALA A 183 -1.74 -10.31 -7.74
C ALA A 183 -2.35 -11.09 -8.92
N ALA A 184 -1.61 -11.23 -10.03
CA ALA A 184 -2.04 -12.05 -11.17
C ALA A 184 -2.21 -13.53 -10.79
N ARG A 185 -1.33 -14.06 -9.93
CA ARG A 185 -1.41 -15.42 -9.40
C ARG A 185 -2.65 -15.60 -8.53
N GLY A 186 -2.87 -14.69 -7.57
CA GLY A 186 -4.06 -14.72 -6.71
C GLY A 186 -5.36 -14.69 -7.51
N PHE A 187 -5.46 -13.77 -8.48
CA PHE A 187 -6.60 -13.68 -9.39
C PHE A 187 -6.84 -14.98 -10.15
N THR A 188 -5.79 -15.56 -10.70
CA THR A 188 -5.87 -16.80 -11.47
C THR A 188 -6.30 -17.99 -10.61
N GLU A 189 -5.74 -18.11 -9.40
CA GLU A 189 -6.09 -19.19 -8.48
C GLU A 189 -7.54 -19.07 -8.00
N ALA A 190 -8.03 -17.86 -7.67
CA ALA A 190 -9.42 -17.64 -7.29
C ALA A 190 -10.40 -18.05 -8.41
N ILE A 191 -10.10 -17.67 -9.66
CA ILE A 191 -10.92 -18.07 -10.81
C ILE A 191 -10.92 -19.59 -10.99
N HIS A 192 -9.76 -20.24 -10.95
CA HIS A 192 -9.66 -21.70 -11.15
C HIS A 192 -10.34 -22.48 -10.02
N GLU A 193 -10.28 -22.00 -8.79
CA GLU A 193 -10.85 -22.67 -7.62
C GLU A 193 -12.37 -22.54 -7.55
N HIS A 194 -12.91 -21.34 -7.83
CA HIS A 194 -14.33 -21.04 -7.62
C HIS A 194 -15.16 -21.01 -8.91
N TYR A 195 -14.53 -20.79 -10.06
CA TYR A 195 -15.22 -20.61 -11.34
C TYR A 195 -14.60 -21.49 -12.45
N PRO A 196 -14.72 -22.82 -12.35
CA PRO A 196 -14.03 -23.77 -13.25
C PRO A 196 -14.48 -23.72 -14.72
N GLU A 197 -15.57 -23.03 -15.05
CA GLU A 197 -16.01 -22.78 -16.43
C GLU A 197 -15.38 -21.52 -17.02
N MET A 198 -14.58 -20.79 -16.25
CA MET A 198 -13.82 -19.63 -16.73
C MET A 198 -12.41 -20.03 -17.18
N LYS A 199 -11.89 -19.27 -18.13
CA LYS A 199 -10.51 -19.37 -18.61
C LYS A 199 -9.77 -18.07 -18.34
N VAL A 200 -8.59 -18.15 -17.75
CA VAL A 200 -7.69 -17.02 -17.59
C VAL A 200 -6.62 -17.08 -18.70
N LEU A 201 -6.43 -15.97 -19.41
CA LEU A 201 -5.34 -15.84 -20.39
C LEU A 201 -4.02 -15.58 -19.67
N ASP A 202 -2.92 -16.01 -20.29
CA ASP A 202 -1.59 -15.65 -19.79
C ASP A 202 -1.44 -14.13 -19.71
N PRO A 203 -0.87 -13.59 -18.62
CA PRO A 203 -0.69 -12.15 -18.44
C PRO A 203 0.09 -11.50 -19.59
N GLN A 204 -0.37 -10.35 -20.04
CA GLN A 204 0.25 -9.58 -21.11
C GLN A 204 0.80 -8.26 -20.58
N LEU A 205 1.93 -7.79 -21.13
CA LEU A 205 2.50 -6.48 -20.76
C LEU A 205 1.81 -5.36 -21.55
N GLU A 206 1.05 -4.51 -20.88
CA GLU A 206 0.54 -3.26 -21.46
C GLU A 206 1.55 -2.12 -21.32
N GLY A 207 2.46 -2.19 -20.33
CA GLY A 207 3.44 -1.15 -20.04
C GLY A 207 2.83 0.08 -19.40
N ALA A 208 3.67 1.09 -19.10
CA ALA A 208 3.24 2.33 -18.43
C ALA A 208 2.67 3.37 -19.41
N GLU A 209 2.98 3.24 -20.71
CA GLU A 209 2.55 4.21 -21.73
C GLU A 209 1.14 3.91 -22.22
N VAL A 210 0.19 4.80 -21.95
CA VAL A 210 -1.25 4.63 -22.25
C VAL A 210 -1.49 4.23 -23.71
N THR A 211 -0.83 4.86 -24.68
CA THR A 211 -1.00 4.54 -26.09
C THR A 211 -0.58 3.10 -26.42
N ASN A 212 0.50 2.62 -25.84
CA ASN A 212 0.96 1.24 -26.01
C ASN A 212 -0.02 0.27 -25.34
N GLY A 213 -0.48 0.59 -24.14
CA GLY A 213 -1.48 -0.19 -23.43
C GLY A 213 -2.76 -0.37 -24.24
N ILE A 214 -3.31 0.71 -24.79
CA ILE A 214 -4.50 0.66 -25.65
C ILE A 214 -4.27 -0.28 -26.85
N ALA A 215 -3.10 -0.24 -27.51
CA ALA A 215 -2.82 -1.10 -28.65
C ALA A 215 -2.74 -2.59 -28.26
N VAL A 216 -2.12 -2.91 -27.12
CA VAL A 216 -2.06 -4.27 -26.58
C VAL A 216 -3.46 -4.78 -26.25
N ILE A 217 -4.24 -3.99 -25.53
CA ILE A 217 -5.60 -4.35 -25.10
C ILE A 217 -6.52 -4.51 -26.30
N THR A 218 -6.43 -3.62 -27.29
CA THR A 218 -7.15 -3.75 -28.58
C THR A 218 -6.88 -5.12 -29.21
N SER A 219 -5.62 -5.55 -29.23
CA SER A 219 -5.22 -6.86 -29.78
C SER A 219 -5.80 -8.02 -28.97
N ILE A 220 -5.81 -7.91 -27.62
CA ILE A 220 -6.40 -8.92 -26.72
C ILE A 220 -7.91 -9.05 -27.00
N ILE A 221 -8.63 -7.91 -27.03
CA ILE A 221 -10.08 -7.91 -27.30
C ILE A 221 -10.38 -8.50 -28.68
N GLN A 222 -9.68 -8.08 -29.73
CA GLN A 222 -9.91 -8.57 -31.08
C GLN A 222 -9.65 -10.07 -31.24
N ALA A 223 -8.59 -10.57 -30.60
CA ALA A 223 -8.25 -12.01 -30.65
C ALA A 223 -9.26 -12.90 -29.92
N ASN A 224 -10.02 -12.36 -28.95
CA ASN A 224 -10.92 -13.11 -28.07
C ASN A 224 -12.35 -12.55 -28.06
N PHE A 225 -12.76 -11.74 -29.02
CA PHE A 225 -13.96 -10.89 -29.01
C PHE A 225 -15.26 -11.65 -28.68
N GLY A 226 -15.38 -12.90 -29.05
CA GLY A 226 -16.59 -13.71 -28.81
C GLY A 226 -16.64 -14.37 -27.42
N ASP A 227 -15.50 -14.49 -26.75
CA ASP A 227 -15.33 -15.26 -25.51
C ASP A 227 -14.85 -14.40 -24.32
N LEU A 228 -14.19 -13.25 -24.59
CA LEU A 228 -13.66 -12.37 -23.58
C LEU A 228 -14.81 -11.66 -22.86
N VAL A 229 -14.96 -11.93 -21.56
CA VAL A 229 -16.03 -11.37 -20.72
C VAL A 229 -15.54 -10.36 -19.69
N GLY A 230 -14.23 -10.34 -19.41
CA GLY A 230 -13.67 -9.42 -18.46
C GLY A 230 -12.14 -9.33 -18.51
N ALA A 231 -11.58 -8.40 -17.74
CA ALA A 231 -10.16 -8.20 -17.61
C ALA A 231 -9.76 -7.65 -16.25
N PHE A 232 -8.56 -8.00 -15.79
CA PHE A 232 -7.90 -7.43 -14.64
C PHE A 232 -6.62 -6.71 -15.07
N GLY A 233 -6.60 -5.39 -14.95
CA GLY A 233 -5.47 -4.56 -15.27
C GLY A 233 -4.71 -4.14 -14.00
N LEU A 234 -3.40 -4.45 -13.96
CA LEU A 234 -2.54 -4.28 -12.80
C LEU A 234 -1.67 -3.01 -12.85
N THR A 235 -1.93 -2.10 -13.77
CA THR A 235 -1.25 -0.81 -13.81
C THR A 235 -2.17 0.31 -13.35
N GLY A 236 -1.60 1.38 -12.78
CA GLY A 236 -2.38 2.56 -12.38
C GLY A 236 -3.12 3.25 -13.54
N THR A 237 -2.74 2.95 -14.81
CA THR A 237 -3.40 3.44 -16.02
C THR A 237 -4.37 2.43 -16.64
N SER A 238 -4.49 1.23 -16.08
CA SER A 238 -5.28 0.15 -16.70
C SER A 238 -6.78 0.46 -16.82
N ALA A 239 -7.36 1.20 -15.88
CA ALA A 239 -8.74 1.66 -16.03
C ALA A 239 -8.92 2.50 -17.30
N GLN A 240 -8.00 3.42 -17.58
CA GLN A 240 -8.02 4.28 -18.77
C GLN A 240 -7.77 3.48 -20.06
N THR A 241 -6.75 2.61 -20.07
CA THR A 241 -6.37 1.85 -21.27
C THR A 241 -7.45 0.87 -21.67
N TRP A 242 -8.02 0.12 -20.71
CA TRP A 242 -9.11 -0.81 -20.95
C TRP A 242 -10.41 -0.12 -21.37
N SER A 243 -10.83 0.94 -20.65
CA SER A 243 -12.06 1.67 -20.98
C SER A 243 -12.00 2.28 -22.38
N THR A 244 -10.84 2.84 -22.77
CA THR A 244 -10.65 3.41 -24.12
C THR A 244 -10.71 2.34 -25.21
N ALA A 245 -9.96 1.25 -25.06
CA ALA A 245 -9.97 0.17 -26.05
C ALA A 245 -11.34 -0.52 -26.16
N ALA A 246 -12.04 -0.68 -25.05
CA ALA A 246 -13.38 -1.24 -24.98
C ALA A 246 -14.39 -0.36 -25.76
N ALA A 247 -14.36 0.95 -25.52
CA ALA A 247 -15.23 1.92 -26.20
C ALA A 247 -14.97 1.94 -27.73
N ASP A 248 -13.70 1.96 -28.14
CA ASP A 248 -13.31 1.97 -29.55
C ASP A 248 -13.77 0.74 -30.32
N LEU A 249 -13.85 -0.41 -29.65
CA LEU A 249 -14.26 -1.68 -30.25
C LEU A 249 -15.72 -2.04 -30.02
N GLY A 250 -16.45 -1.30 -29.18
CA GLY A 250 -17.80 -1.65 -28.73
C GLY A 250 -17.83 -2.97 -27.93
N TRP A 251 -16.79 -3.24 -27.15
CA TRP A 251 -16.72 -4.38 -26.26
C TRP A 251 -17.25 -4.02 -24.85
N GLU A 252 -18.13 -4.84 -24.29
CA GLU A 252 -18.85 -4.56 -23.04
C GLU A 252 -18.45 -5.55 -21.92
N GLY A 253 -17.18 -5.94 -21.83
CA GLY A 253 -16.72 -6.82 -20.76
C GLY A 253 -16.52 -6.09 -19.43
N TYR A 254 -16.54 -6.85 -18.32
CA TYR A 254 -16.29 -6.33 -16.98
C TYR A 254 -14.79 -6.13 -16.76
N VAL A 255 -14.39 -4.91 -16.40
CA VAL A 255 -12.99 -4.59 -16.16
C VAL A 255 -12.78 -4.24 -14.68
N ILE A 256 -11.75 -4.82 -14.09
CA ILE A 256 -11.20 -4.39 -12.80
C ILE A 256 -9.87 -3.69 -13.08
N GLY A 257 -9.79 -2.40 -12.76
CA GLY A 257 -8.56 -1.61 -12.86
C GLY A 257 -7.81 -1.55 -11.52
N MET A 258 -6.65 -0.90 -11.54
CA MET A 258 -5.82 -0.67 -10.35
C MET A 258 -5.87 0.81 -9.97
N ASP A 259 -5.79 1.10 -8.68
CA ASP A 259 -5.70 2.41 -8.05
C ASP A 259 -6.97 3.29 -8.12
N ALA A 260 -7.37 3.80 -6.97
CA ALA A 260 -8.47 4.75 -6.83
C ALA A 260 -7.96 6.21 -7.00
N THR A 261 -7.31 6.52 -8.13
CA THR A 261 -6.94 7.90 -8.50
C THR A 261 -8.15 8.69 -8.95
N SER A 262 -8.10 10.04 -8.94
CA SER A 262 -9.21 10.87 -9.40
C SER A 262 -9.67 10.48 -10.81
N ALA A 263 -8.74 10.26 -11.74
CA ALA A 263 -9.04 9.86 -13.12
C ALA A 263 -9.71 8.47 -13.21
N ASN A 264 -9.21 7.50 -12.42
CA ASN A 264 -9.78 6.16 -12.40
C ASN A 264 -11.17 6.13 -11.74
N LEU A 265 -11.38 6.95 -10.69
CA LEU A 265 -12.70 7.13 -10.08
C LEU A 265 -13.71 7.76 -11.04
N ASP A 266 -13.29 8.74 -11.88
CA ASP A 266 -14.15 9.29 -12.94
C ASP A 266 -14.59 8.19 -13.90
N ILE A 267 -13.65 7.36 -14.36
CA ILE A 267 -13.93 6.23 -15.27
C ILE A 267 -14.85 5.19 -14.63
N LEU A 268 -14.64 4.90 -13.34
CA LEU A 268 -15.49 3.97 -12.58
C LEU A 268 -16.94 4.50 -12.45
N GLU A 269 -17.11 5.77 -12.06
CA GLU A 269 -18.41 6.40 -11.92
C GLU A 269 -19.16 6.57 -13.25
N GLU A 270 -18.44 6.76 -14.36
CA GLU A 270 -18.98 6.80 -15.72
C GLU A 270 -19.30 5.40 -16.28
N GLY A 271 -18.92 4.33 -15.57
CA GLY A 271 -19.15 2.96 -16.00
C GLY A 271 -18.17 2.44 -17.06
N GLY A 272 -17.03 3.12 -17.22
CA GLY A 272 -15.96 2.69 -18.13
C GLY A 272 -15.21 1.44 -17.64
N VAL A 273 -15.23 1.19 -16.33
CA VAL A 273 -14.78 -0.06 -15.68
C VAL A 273 -15.80 -0.47 -14.63
N GLY A 274 -15.82 -1.74 -14.26
CA GLY A 274 -16.76 -2.28 -13.27
C GLY A 274 -16.30 -2.13 -11.83
N ALA A 275 -14.98 -2.18 -11.60
CA ALA A 275 -14.39 -2.04 -10.28
C ALA A 275 -12.94 -1.53 -10.35
N LEU A 276 -12.42 -1.12 -9.20
CA LEU A 276 -11.00 -0.79 -9.00
C LEU A 276 -10.48 -1.53 -7.77
N VAL A 277 -9.26 -2.05 -7.83
CA VAL A 277 -8.51 -2.41 -6.62
C VAL A 277 -7.95 -1.13 -6.02
N ALA A 278 -8.49 -0.73 -4.87
CA ALA A 278 -8.16 0.54 -4.23
C ALA A 278 -6.98 0.35 -3.27
N GLN A 279 -5.78 0.62 -3.73
CA GLN A 279 -4.61 0.64 -2.86
C GLN A 279 -4.75 1.77 -1.83
N PRO A 280 -4.63 1.49 -0.52
CA PRO A 280 -4.91 2.48 0.54
C PRO A 280 -3.71 3.42 0.76
N MET A 281 -3.40 4.25 -0.23
CA MET A 281 -2.20 5.09 -0.26
C MET A 281 -2.12 6.05 0.93
N TYR A 282 -3.22 6.73 1.24
CA TYR A 282 -3.32 7.55 2.45
C TYR A 282 -3.22 6.70 3.72
N GLY A 283 -4.05 5.65 3.82
CA GLY A 283 -4.18 4.82 5.03
C GLY A 283 -2.87 4.13 5.42
N ALA A 284 -2.14 3.55 4.46
CA ALA A 284 -0.90 2.84 4.73
C ALA A 284 0.18 3.76 5.34
N TYR A 285 0.28 5.00 4.87
CA TYR A 285 1.23 5.97 5.42
C TYR A 285 0.74 6.59 6.73
N SER A 286 -0.56 6.76 6.89
CA SER A 286 -1.20 7.10 8.17
C SER A 286 -0.90 6.06 9.24
N ASP A 287 -1.03 4.77 8.91
CA ASP A 287 -0.72 3.65 9.81
C ASP A 287 0.77 3.60 10.18
N CYS A 288 1.68 3.96 9.27
CA CYS A 288 3.10 4.11 9.61
C CYS A 288 3.34 5.20 10.64
N ALA A 289 2.70 6.36 10.52
CA ALA A 289 2.80 7.44 11.50
C ALA A 289 2.25 7.02 12.88
N LYS A 290 1.10 6.32 12.88
CA LYS A 290 0.51 5.76 14.10
C LYS A 290 1.42 4.70 14.73
N HIS A 291 2.00 3.81 13.94
CA HIS A 291 2.94 2.79 14.39
C HIS A 291 4.15 3.40 15.11
N ILE A 292 4.73 4.47 14.55
CA ILE A 292 5.82 5.21 15.20
C ILE A 292 5.33 5.79 16.55
N TYR A 293 4.16 6.40 16.58
CA TYR A 293 3.58 6.97 17.80
C TYR A 293 3.39 5.92 18.89
N ASP A 294 2.77 4.77 18.55
CA ASP A 294 2.51 3.68 19.49
C ASP A 294 3.83 3.11 20.05
N PHE A 295 4.83 2.90 19.18
CA PHE A 295 6.17 2.45 19.57
C PHE A 295 6.84 3.42 20.55
N LEU A 296 6.85 4.72 20.26
CA LEU A 296 7.45 5.74 21.12
C LEU A 296 6.72 5.86 22.47
N SER A 297 5.42 5.61 22.46
CA SER A 297 4.58 5.56 23.67
C SER A 297 4.84 4.32 24.54
N GLY A 298 5.68 3.38 24.08
CA GLY A 298 6.00 2.13 24.78
C GLY A 298 5.01 1.01 24.52
N GLU A 299 4.19 1.11 23.49
CA GLU A 299 3.31 0.02 23.08
C GLU A 299 4.09 -1.03 22.27
N GLU A 300 3.70 -2.29 22.41
CA GLU A 300 4.23 -3.36 21.58
C GLU A 300 3.61 -3.24 20.18
N VAL A 301 4.45 -3.10 19.15
CA VAL A 301 4.03 -2.97 17.76
C VAL A 301 4.51 -4.18 16.96
N PRO A 302 3.68 -4.73 16.04
CA PRO A 302 4.07 -5.86 15.22
C PRO A 302 5.07 -5.41 14.14
N PHE A 303 6.06 -6.25 13.84
CA PHE A 303 7.04 -5.97 12.79
C PHE A 303 6.42 -6.04 11.38
N GLU A 304 5.49 -6.96 11.16
CA GLU A 304 4.79 -7.17 9.89
C GLU A 304 3.37 -6.64 9.99
N ASN A 305 3.00 -5.71 9.12
CA ASN A 305 1.65 -5.16 9.04
C ASN A 305 1.14 -5.23 7.61
N TRP A 306 -0.03 -5.85 7.43
CA TRP A 306 -0.68 -5.99 6.14
C TRP A 306 -1.86 -5.02 6.05
N VAL A 307 -1.85 -4.19 5.03
CA VAL A 307 -2.88 -3.17 4.79
C VAL A 307 -3.83 -3.67 3.72
N GLU A 308 -5.11 -3.75 4.03
CA GLU A 308 -6.14 -4.23 3.09
C GLU A 308 -6.21 -3.35 1.83
N CYS A 309 -6.51 -4.00 0.71
CA CYS A 309 -6.54 -3.41 -0.63
C CYS A 309 -7.85 -3.84 -1.32
N PRO A 310 -8.99 -3.25 -0.90
CA PRO A 310 -10.30 -3.73 -1.32
C PRO A 310 -10.57 -3.49 -2.81
N THR A 311 -11.38 -4.36 -3.40
CA THR A 311 -11.98 -4.14 -4.71
C THR A 311 -13.25 -3.31 -4.54
N ILE A 312 -13.27 -2.08 -5.04
CA ILE A 312 -14.36 -1.11 -4.89
C ILE A 312 -15.17 -0.96 -6.18
N THR A 313 -16.43 -0.64 -6.03
CA THR A 313 -17.35 -0.29 -7.13
C THR A 313 -17.69 1.22 -7.11
N ALA A 314 -18.45 1.69 -8.10
CA ALA A 314 -18.87 3.09 -8.17
C ALA A 314 -19.66 3.57 -6.94
N GLU A 315 -20.31 2.68 -6.20
CA GLU A 315 -21.02 3.05 -4.96
C GLU A 315 -20.08 3.54 -3.86
N GLN A 316 -18.85 3.02 -3.83
CA GLN A 316 -17.83 3.36 -2.84
C GLN A 316 -16.91 4.51 -3.29
N ALA A 317 -16.94 4.90 -4.57
CA ALA A 317 -16.08 5.96 -5.12
C ALA A 317 -16.13 7.29 -4.36
N PRO A 318 -17.28 7.78 -3.83
CA PRO A 318 -17.33 9.03 -3.07
C PRO A 318 -16.43 9.06 -1.84
N GLU A 319 -16.28 7.95 -1.12
CA GLU A 319 -15.41 7.86 0.06
C GLU A 319 -13.94 8.11 -0.31
N TYR A 320 -13.49 7.52 -1.42
CA TYR A 320 -12.12 7.70 -1.92
C TYR A 320 -11.89 9.10 -2.48
N ARG A 321 -12.94 9.72 -3.09
CA ARG A 321 -12.85 11.11 -3.53
C ARG A 321 -12.70 12.08 -2.38
N ASP A 322 -13.39 11.86 -1.27
CA ASP A 322 -13.26 12.72 -0.10
C ASP A 322 -11.84 12.71 0.45
N ILE A 323 -11.17 11.56 0.46
CA ILE A 323 -9.75 11.47 0.80
C ILE A 323 -8.91 12.31 -0.17
N LEU A 324 -9.09 12.13 -1.49
CA LEU A 324 -8.30 12.85 -2.51
C LEU A 324 -8.52 14.36 -2.48
N ASN A 325 -9.74 14.81 -2.20
CA ASN A 325 -10.09 16.23 -2.11
C ASN A 325 -9.56 16.89 -0.84
N GLY A 326 -9.27 16.12 0.20
CA GLY A 326 -8.70 16.59 1.45
C GLY A 326 -7.18 16.68 1.47
N VAL A 327 -6.51 16.31 0.38
CA VAL A 327 -5.03 16.25 0.34
C VAL A 327 -4.42 17.65 0.36
N ASP A 328 -3.64 17.94 1.41
CA ASP A 328 -2.77 19.09 1.45
C ASP A 328 -1.45 18.81 0.71
N VAL A 329 -0.92 19.81 0.04
CA VAL A 329 0.37 19.73 -0.65
C VAL A 329 1.47 20.15 0.32
N TYR A 330 2.43 19.25 0.55
CA TYR A 330 3.59 19.51 1.39
C TYR A 330 4.81 19.83 0.52
N GLU A 331 5.51 20.90 0.91
CA GLU A 331 6.77 21.30 0.27
C GLU A 331 7.94 20.88 1.18
N SER A 332 9.02 20.46 0.56
CA SER A 332 10.24 20.13 1.31
C SER A 332 10.96 21.40 1.75
N VAL A 333 11.48 21.40 2.97
CA VAL A 333 12.33 22.50 3.47
C VAL A 333 13.75 22.46 2.89
N PHE A 334 14.07 21.45 2.09
CA PHE A 334 15.39 21.22 1.48
C PHE A 334 15.41 21.54 -0.03
N GLU A 335 14.30 22.02 -0.62
CA GLU A 335 14.23 22.47 -2.01
C GLU A 335 14.88 23.85 -2.23
#